data_f874dcddd7a0b12e9fa72470d4ab2327
#
_entry.id   f874dcddd7a0b12e9fa72470d4ab2327
#
_cell.length_a   1.000
_cell.length_b   1.000
_cell.length_c   1.000
_cell.angle_alpha   90.00
_cell.angle_beta   90.00
_cell.angle_gamma   90.00
#
_symmetry.space_group_name_H-M   'P 1'
#
loop_
_entity.id
_entity.type
_entity.pdbx_description
1 polymer ?
#
loop_
_entity_poly.entity_id
_entity_poly.type
_entity_poly.pdbx_seq_one_letter_code
_entity_poly.pdbx_strand_id
1 'polypeptide(L)'
;MFLIVRFLNGYGNLNNWKSYELAIQTIFSFFNPAKYPPSISYLLMTLGPIFLILSRTENLKGKIINIISVFGKVPFFYYILHIYLIHLLALITAWITGFGWESLIIKGWVTQSPLLKGFGFNLWIVHFIWIAIVIALYPFCKKFSIYKQNNKDKAWLSYL
;
A
#
# COMPACT_ATOMS: atom_id res chain seq x y z
N MET A 1 10.45 -21.33 -3.08
CA MET A 1 10.15 -21.52 -1.66
C MET A 1 8.68 -21.32 -1.32
N PHE A 2 8.04 -20.17 -1.66
CA PHE A 2 6.60 -19.94 -1.42
C PHE A 2 5.71 -21.06 -1.90
N LEU A 3 5.82 -21.46 -3.17
CA LEU A 3 4.99 -22.53 -3.75
C LEU A 3 5.10 -23.84 -2.98
N ILE A 4 6.33 -24.24 -2.61
CA ILE A 4 6.57 -25.49 -1.86
C ILE A 4 5.83 -25.48 -0.53
N VAL A 5 6.03 -24.40 0.28
CA VAL A 5 5.37 -24.27 1.58
C VAL A 5 3.84 -24.20 1.42
N ARG A 6 3.35 -23.54 0.38
CA ARG A 6 1.92 -23.37 0.15
C ARG A 6 1.25 -24.66 -0.32
N PHE A 7 1.93 -25.46 -1.15
CA PHE A 7 1.41 -26.78 -1.58
C PHE A 7 1.35 -27.79 -0.45
N LEU A 8 2.27 -27.73 0.53
CA LEU A 8 2.21 -28.59 1.72
C LEU A 8 0.95 -28.33 2.56
N ASN A 9 0.32 -27.20 2.40
CA ASN A 9 -0.97 -26.77 2.98
C ASN A 9 -1.12 -27.01 4.50
N GLY A 10 -0.03 -27.06 5.22
CA GLY A 10 0.02 -27.30 6.67
C GLY A 10 1.06 -26.38 7.31
N TYR A 11 2.30 -26.79 7.31
CA TYR A 11 3.38 -26.05 7.91
C TYR A 11 3.55 -24.65 7.30
N GLY A 12 3.63 -23.62 8.16
CA GLY A 12 3.82 -22.23 7.71
C GLY A 12 2.56 -21.55 7.15
N ASN A 13 1.41 -22.24 7.19
CA ASN A 13 0.12 -21.69 6.80
C ASN A 13 -0.81 -21.63 8.02
N LEU A 14 -1.26 -20.45 8.40
CA LEU A 14 -2.32 -20.29 9.41
C LEU A 14 -3.71 -20.50 8.80
N ASN A 15 -3.85 -20.18 7.51
CA ASN A 15 -5.05 -20.43 6.71
C ASN A 15 -4.70 -21.40 5.58
N ASN A 16 -5.23 -22.63 5.65
CA ASN A 16 -5.08 -23.61 4.58
C ASN A 16 -5.91 -23.16 3.36
N TRP A 17 -5.35 -23.36 2.17
CA TRP A 17 -6.12 -23.12 0.96
C TRP A 17 -7.08 -24.29 0.70
N LYS A 18 -8.20 -24.00 0.07
CA LYS A 18 -9.26 -24.95 -0.26
C LYS A 18 -9.50 -24.97 -1.75
N SER A 19 -9.84 -26.15 -2.27
CA SER A 19 -10.32 -26.30 -3.64
C SER A 19 -11.82 -25.93 -3.69
N TYR A 20 -12.20 -25.21 -4.72
CA TYR A 20 -13.57 -24.79 -5.00
C TYR A 20 -13.97 -25.29 -6.40
N GLU A 21 -15.27 -25.30 -6.69
CA GLU A 21 -15.80 -25.68 -8.01
C GLU A 21 -15.23 -24.78 -9.13
N LEU A 22 -15.10 -23.49 -8.88
CA LEU A 22 -14.50 -22.56 -9.82
C LEU A 22 -12.98 -22.48 -9.61
N ALA A 23 -12.22 -22.75 -10.67
CA ALA A 23 -10.76 -22.71 -10.64
C ALA A 23 -10.22 -21.35 -10.16
N ILE A 24 -10.88 -20.23 -10.51
CA ILE A 24 -10.48 -18.89 -10.09
C ILE A 24 -10.57 -18.73 -8.57
N GLN A 25 -11.58 -19.29 -7.92
CA GLN A 25 -11.72 -19.24 -6.47
C GLN A 25 -10.66 -20.08 -5.77
N THR A 26 -10.28 -21.23 -6.35
CA THR A 26 -9.17 -22.04 -5.88
C THR A 26 -7.85 -21.27 -5.95
N ILE A 27 -7.60 -20.58 -7.06
CA ILE A 27 -6.42 -19.72 -7.23
C ILE A 27 -6.41 -18.60 -6.17
N PHE A 28 -7.53 -17.92 -5.95
CA PHE A 28 -7.60 -16.88 -4.92
C PHE A 28 -7.38 -17.45 -3.52
N SER A 29 -7.94 -18.62 -3.22
CA SER A 29 -7.69 -19.31 -1.95
C SER A 29 -6.21 -19.66 -1.77
N PHE A 30 -5.54 -20.10 -2.83
CA PHE A 30 -4.12 -20.40 -2.81
C PHE A 30 -3.27 -19.17 -2.54
N PHE A 31 -3.59 -18.01 -3.14
CA PHE A 31 -2.86 -16.75 -2.95
C PHE A 31 -3.38 -15.91 -1.78
N ASN A 32 -4.18 -16.48 -0.89
CA ASN A 32 -4.68 -15.80 0.32
C ASN A 32 -4.08 -16.38 1.62
N PRO A 33 -2.77 -16.22 1.88
CA PRO A 33 -2.17 -16.62 3.15
C PRO A 33 -2.57 -15.65 4.28
N ALA A 34 -2.54 -16.15 5.52
CA ALA A 34 -2.85 -15.33 6.69
C ALA A 34 -1.85 -14.18 6.85
N LYS A 35 -2.40 -12.97 6.95
CA LYS A 35 -1.65 -11.73 7.18
C LYS A 35 -1.50 -11.40 8.67
N TYR A 36 -2.48 -11.77 9.48
CA TYR A 36 -2.51 -11.46 10.92
C TYR A 36 -2.84 -12.72 11.74
N PRO A 37 -1.91 -13.24 12.56
CA PRO A 37 -0.48 -12.94 12.54
C PRO A 37 0.18 -13.34 11.21
N PRO A 38 1.30 -12.71 10.81
CA PRO A 38 1.91 -12.98 9.50
C PRO A 38 2.43 -14.43 9.44
N SER A 39 1.91 -15.19 8.49
CA SER A 39 2.38 -16.56 8.23
C SER A 39 3.68 -16.57 7.41
N ILE A 40 4.44 -17.66 7.48
CA ILE A 40 5.64 -17.84 6.65
C ILE A 40 5.27 -17.75 5.16
N SER A 41 4.14 -18.32 4.75
CA SER A 41 3.63 -18.20 3.39
C SER A 41 3.36 -16.76 2.97
N TYR A 42 2.81 -15.93 3.88
CA TYR A 42 2.60 -14.51 3.62
C TYR A 42 3.93 -13.76 3.42
N LEU A 43 4.91 -14.00 4.29
CA LEU A 43 6.24 -13.39 4.18
C LEU A 43 6.94 -13.79 2.88
N LEU A 44 6.91 -15.07 2.53
CA LEU A 44 7.51 -15.56 1.28
C LEU A 44 6.83 -15.00 0.03
N MET A 45 5.51 -14.84 0.06
CA MET A 45 4.74 -14.27 -1.04
C MET A 45 5.01 -12.78 -1.24
N THR A 46 5.24 -12.04 -0.17
CA THR A 46 5.48 -10.59 -0.23
C THR A 46 6.95 -10.25 -0.42
N LEU A 47 7.84 -10.78 0.43
CA LEU A 47 9.26 -10.44 0.39
C LEU A 47 10.00 -11.13 -0.76
N GLY A 48 9.58 -12.35 -1.15
CA GLY A 48 10.24 -13.10 -2.22
C GLY A 48 10.31 -12.33 -3.54
N PRO A 49 9.19 -11.88 -4.11
CA PRO A 49 9.19 -11.05 -5.32
C PRO A 49 9.93 -9.73 -5.16
N ILE A 50 9.83 -9.08 -3.98
CA ILE A 50 10.54 -7.83 -3.70
C ILE A 50 12.05 -8.02 -3.81
N PHE A 51 12.62 -9.07 -3.18
CA PHE A 51 14.05 -9.35 -3.27
C PHE A 51 14.51 -9.70 -4.68
N LEU A 52 13.69 -10.46 -5.45
CA LEU A 52 13.98 -10.74 -6.85
C LEU A 52 13.99 -9.48 -7.72
N ILE A 53 13.06 -8.56 -7.48
CA ILE A 53 13.03 -7.26 -8.18
C ILE A 53 14.26 -6.44 -7.78
N LEU A 54 14.56 -6.31 -6.48
CA LEU A 54 15.70 -5.55 -6.01
C LEU A 54 17.01 -6.06 -6.60
N SER A 55 17.24 -7.38 -6.60
CA SER A 55 18.48 -7.97 -7.15
C SER A 55 18.67 -7.67 -8.64
N ARG A 56 17.59 -7.45 -9.40
CA ARG A 56 17.67 -7.10 -10.83
C ARG A 56 17.69 -5.60 -11.09
N THR A 57 17.19 -4.81 -10.15
CA THR A 57 17.06 -3.36 -10.34
C THR A 57 18.20 -2.56 -9.72
N GLU A 58 19.07 -3.18 -8.92
CA GLU A 58 20.16 -2.53 -8.21
C GLU A 58 21.07 -1.69 -9.13
N ASN A 59 21.33 -2.20 -10.35
CA ASN A 59 22.20 -1.54 -11.33
C ASN A 59 21.44 -0.74 -12.40
N LEU A 60 20.13 -0.69 -12.33
CA LEU A 60 19.34 0.03 -13.32
C LEU A 60 19.48 1.55 -13.15
N LYS A 61 19.77 2.22 -14.27
CA LYS A 61 19.85 3.68 -14.35
C LYS A 61 18.83 4.17 -15.38
N GLY A 62 18.20 5.32 -15.10
CA GLY A 62 17.23 5.92 -16.01
C GLY A 62 16.31 6.92 -15.34
N LYS A 63 15.59 7.70 -16.15
CA LYS A 63 14.68 8.74 -15.66
C LYS A 63 13.60 8.19 -14.74
N ILE A 64 12.99 7.04 -15.09
CA ILE A 64 11.94 6.39 -14.30
C ILE A 64 12.48 5.91 -12.96
N ILE A 65 13.65 5.27 -12.96
CA ILE A 65 14.30 4.79 -11.72
C ILE A 65 14.61 5.96 -10.79
N ASN A 66 15.10 7.07 -11.34
CA ASN A 66 15.38 8.28 -10.57
C ASN A 66 14.10 8.87 -9.96
N ILE A 67 12.96 8.84 -10.66
CA ILE A 67 11.67 9.30 -10.12
C ILE A 67 11.23 8.40 -8.97
N ILE A 68 11.24 7.08 -9.16
CA ILE A 68 10.84 6.11 -8.13
C ILE A 68 11.76 6.20 -6.90
N SER A 69 13.08 6.34 -7.10
CA SER A 69 14.06 6.43 -6.03
C SER A 69 13.87 7.65 -5.12
N VAL A 70 13.22 8.71 -5.59
CA VAL A 70 12.88 9.87 -4.75
C VAL A 70 11.99 9.46 -3.59
N PHE A 71 10.96 8.65 -3.84
CA PHE A 71 10.06 8.17 -2.79
C PHE A 71 10.76 7.24 -1.81
N GLY A 72 11.68 6.39 -2.31
CA GLY A 72 12.49 5.51 -1.46
C GLY A 72 13.49 6.24 -0.55
N LYS A 73 13.90 7.47 -0.91
CA LYS A 73 14.80 8.30 -0.08
C LYS A 73 14.09 8.99 1.08
N VAL A 74 12.77 9.20 0.96
CA VAL A 74 11.94 9.93 1.94
C VAL A 74 10.61 9.24 2.21
N PRO A 75 10.63 7.93 2.54
CA PRO A 75 9.41 7.13 2.61
C PRO A 75 8.46 7.60 3.71
N PHE A 76 8.98 7.98 4.87
CA PHE A 76 8.16 8.42 5.98
C PHE A 76 7.53 9.80 5.72
N PHE A 77 8.25 10.71 5.10
CA PHE A 77 7.71 12.00 4.67
C PHE A 77 6.55 11.83 3.68
N TYR A 78 6.73 10.96 2.66
CA TYR A 78 5.66 10.62 1.73
C TYR A 78 4.47 9.98 2.45
N TYR A 79 4.72 9.06 3.38
CA TYR A 79 3.68 8.38 4.15
C TYR A 79 2.80 9.36 4.94
N ILE A 80 3.39 10.33 5.62
CA ILE A 80 2.63 11.35 6.35
C ILE A 80 1.79 12.18 5.39
N LEU A 81 2.39 12.74 4.35
CA LEU A 81 1.69 13.63 3.42
C LEU A 81 0.53 12.93 2.72
N HIS A 82 0.73 11.70 2.23
CA HIS A 82 -0.35 11.01 1.51
C HIS A 82 -1.52 10.64 2.41
N ILE A 83 -1.29 10.24 3.67
CA ILE A 83 -2.37 9.96 4.62
C ILE A 83 -3.22 11.20 4.85
N TYR A 84 -2.60 12.33 5.16
CA TYR A 84 -3.35 13.58 5.36
C TYR A 84 -4.12 13.98 4.11
N LEU A 85 -3.50 13.87 2.93
CA LEU A 85 -4.14 14.22 1.67
C LEU A 85 -5.33 13.30 1.34
N ILE A 86 -5.17 11.99 1.55
CA ILE A 86 -6.27 11.03 1.32
C ILE A 86 -7.43 11.29 2.28
N HIS A 87 -7.15 11.53 3.55
CA HIS A 87 -8.21 11.85 4.52
C HIS A 87 -8.92 13.17 4.19
N LEU A 88 -8.17 14.20 3.78
CA LEU A 88 -8.75 15.45 3.33
C LEU A 88 -9.67 15.25 2.12
N LEU A 89 -9.22 14.49 1.13
CA LEU A 89 -10.05 14.15 -0.04
C LEU A 89 -11.28 13.33 0.35
N ALA A 90 -11.15 12.40 1.29
CA ALA A 90 -12.28 11.62 1.80
C ALA A 90 -13.33 12.53 2.48
N LEU A 91 -12.89 13.50 3.30
CA LEU A 91 -13.78 14.49 3.92
C LEU A 91 -14.51 15.34 2.88
N ILE A 92 -13.77 15.85 1.91
CA ILE A 92 -14.34 16.67 0.81
C ILE A 92 -15.34 15.85 0.00
N THR A 93 -15.01 14.62 -0.34
CA THR A 93 -15.92 13.77 -1.13
C THR A 93 -17.16 13.36 -0.33
N ALA A 94 -17.03 13.06 0.96
CA ALA A 94 -18.19 12.77 1.81
C ALA A 94 -19.13 13.97 1.92
N TRP A 95 -18.56 15.18 2.00
CA TRP A 95 -19.35 16.41 2.03
C TRP A 95 -20.08 16.65 0.70
N ILE A 96 -19.41 16.53 -0.43
CA ILE A 96 -19.98 16.75 -1.78
C ILE A 96 -21.05 15.71 -2.11
N THR A 97 -20.87 14.45 -1.68
CA THR A 97 -21.82 13.36 -1.94
C THR A 97 -22.99 13.31 -0.97
N GLY A 98 -23.08 14.27 -0.04
CA GLY A 98 -24.19 14.39 0.91
C GLY A 98 -24.14 13.46 2.13
N PHE A 99 -23.06 12.67 2.29
CA PHE A 99 -22.88 11.83 3.48
C PHE A 99 -22.50 12.63 4.73
N GLY A 100 -21.94 13.84 4.54
CA GLY A 100 -21.42 14.67 5.62
C GLY A 100 -20.09 14.17 6.18
N TRP A 101 -19.27 15.07 6.70
CA TRP A 101 -17.95 14.74 7.28
C TRP A 101 -18.06 13.90 8.57
N GLU A 102 -19.19 14.02 9.30
CA GLU A 102 -19.44 13.30 10.53
C GLU A 102 -19.52 11.77 10.32
N SER A 103 -19.94 11.34 9.13
CA SER A 103 -20.01 9.93 8.76
C SER A 103 -18.65 9.23 8.74
N LEU A 104 -17.57 10.00 8.59
CA LEU A 104 -16.18 9.50 8.61
C LEU A 104 -15.59 9.43 10.00
N ILE A 105 -16.29 9.91 11.04
CA ILE A 105 -15.90 9.70 12.45
C ILE A 105 -16.32 8.28 12.86
N ILE A 106 -15.45 7.33 12.60
CA ILE A 106 -15.75 5.91 12.73
C ILE A 106 -15.24 5.41 14.08
N LYS A 107 -16.13 4.75 14.86
CA LYS A 107 -15.78 4.09 16.12
C LYS A 107 -15.31 2.64 15.97
N GLY A 108 -15.27 2.13 14.73
CA GLY A 108 -14.91 0.75 14.43
C GLY A 108 -14.41 0.60 12.99
N TRP A 109 -14.61 -0.55 12.37
CA TRP A 109 -14.20 -0.78 10.98
C TRP A 109 -15.13 -0.05 9.99
N VAL A 110 -14.55 0.53 8.94
CA VAL A 110 -15.27 1.23 7.86
C VAL A 110 -16.41 0.39 7.28
N THR A 111 -16.16 -0.90 7.08
CA THR A 111 -17.12 -1.85 6.52
C THR A 111 -18.32 -2.13 7.43
N GLN A 112 -18.23 -1.80 8.71
CA GLN A 112 -19.30 -2.01 9.70
C GLN A 112 -20.07 -0.73 10.02
N SER A 113 -19.68 0.41 9.46
CA SER A 113 -20.36 1.69 9.69
C SER A 113 -21.63 1.78 8.87
N PRO A 114 -22.84 1.82 9.49
CA PRO A 114 -24.08 1.96 8.76
C PRO A 114 -24.21 3.33 8.03
N LEU A 115 -23.52 4.36 8.56
CA LEU A 115 -23.51 5.71 8.00
C LEU A 115 -22.77 5.81 6.66
N LEU A 116 -21.87 4.86 6.38
CA LEU A 116 -21.09 4.81 5.14
C LEU A 116 -21.62 3.77 4.15
N LYS A 117 -22.79 3.20 4.40
CA LYS A 117 -23.39 2.25 3.47
C LYS A 117 -23.72 2.95 2.15
N GLY A 118 -23.07 2.52 1.07
CA GLY A 118 -23.18 3.13 -0.25
C GLY A 118 -22.18 4.28 -0.53
N PHE A 119 -21.38 4.69 0.45
CA PHE A 119 -20.28 5.62 0.22
C PHE A 119 -19.12 4.89 -0.47
N GLY A 120 -18.63 5.49 -1.54
CA GLY A 120 -17.48 4.99 -2.28
C GLY A 120 -17.56 5.32 -3.75
N PHE A 121 -16.50 4.99 -4.46
CA PHE A 121 -16.37 5.24 -5.89
C PHE A 121 -16.04 3.94 -6.63
N ASN A 122 -16.32 3.95 -7.93
CA ASN A 122 -15.86 2.88 -8.80
C ASN A 122 -14.33 2.73 -8.70
N LEU A 123 -13.84 1.50 -8.76
CA LEU A 123 -12.43 1.14 -8.64
C LEU A 123 -11.53 1.94 -9.60
N TRP A 124 -11.99 2.25 -10.80
CA TRP A 124 -11.26 3.08 -11.77
C TRP A 124 -11.04 4.50 -11.26
N ILE A 125 -12.03 5.12 -10.64
CA ILE A 125 -11.92 6.45 -10.04
C ILE A 125 -10.89 6.44 -8.91
N VAL A 126 -10.92 5.40 -8.07
CA VAL A 126 -9.94 5.23 -6.99
C VAL A 126 -8.51 5.13 -7.53
N HIS A 127 -8.29 4.38 -8.62
CA HIS A 127 -6.98 4.29 -9.26
C HIS A 127 -6.52 5.63 -9.83
N PHE A 128 -7.40 6.39 -10.49
CA PHE A 128 -7.06 7.73 -10.98
C PHE A 128 -6.68 8.68 -9.86
N ILE A 129 -7.46 8.70 -8.76
CA ILE A 129 -7.15 9.51 -7.58
C ILE A 129 -5.79 9.10 -6.99
N TRP A 130 -5.53 7.81 -6.85
CA TRP A 130 -4.25 7.32 -6.35
C TRP A 130 -3.07 7.80 -7.20
N ILE A 131 -3.14 7.63 -8.52
CA ILE A 131 -2.10 8.08 -9.45
C ILE A 131 -1.92 9.61 -9.35
N ALA A 132 -3.01 10.38 -9.31
CA ALA A 132 -2.97 11.83 -9.17
C ALA A 132 -2.28 12.27 -7.87
N ILE A 133 -2.54 11.59 -6.75
CA ILE A 133 -1.88 11.85 -5.47
C ILE A 133 -0.37 11.59 -5.55
N VAL A 134 0.04 10.47 -6.14
CA VAL A 134 1.46 10.13 -6.31
C VAL A 134 2.17 11.21 -7.15
N ILE A 135 1.57 11.63 -8.26
CA ILE A 135 2.11 12.66 -9.13
C ILE A 135 2.18 14.01 -8.40
N ALA A 136 1.12 14.40 -7.68
CA ALA A 136 1.05 15.65 -6.94
C ALA A 136 2.08 15.74 -5.81
N LEU A 137 2.35 14.61 -5.12
CA LEU A 137 3.32 14.55 -4.03
C LEU A 137 4.78 14.48 -4.49
N TYR A 138 5.03 14.09 -5.73
CA TYR A 138 6.39 13.95 -6.28
C TYR A 138 7.26 15.20 -6.10
N PRO A 139 6.82 16.43 -6.48
CA PRO A 139 7.65 17.63 -6.34
C PRO A 139 7.99 17.95 -4.86
N PHE A 140 7.10 17.68 -3.93
CA PHE A 140 7.34 17.85 -2.49
C PHE A 140 8.39 16.86 -1.99
N CYS A 141 8.23 15.58 -2.33
CA CYS A 141 9.19 14.53 -1.99
C CYS A 141 10.57 14.80 -2.60
N LYS A 142 10.63 15.29 -3.84
CA LYS A 142 11.89 15.66 -4.51
C LYS A 142 12.59 16.81 -3.78
N LYS A 143 11.87 17.89 -3.46
CA LYS A 143 12.43 19.02 -2.70
C LYS A 143 12.95 18.56 -1.33
N PHE A 144 12.17 17.77 -0.62
CA PHE A 144 12.56 17.27 0.69
C PHE A 144 13.75 16.29 0.62
N SER A 145 13.81 15.44 -0.40
CA SER A 145 14.96 14.55 -0.65
C SER A 145 16.26 15.33 -0.85
N ILE A 146 16.22 16.45 -1.62
CA ILE A 146 17.37 17.31 -1.82
C ILE A 146 17.75 18.00 -0.50
N TYR A 147 16.79 18.52 0.24
CA TYR A 147 17.02 19.13 1.55
C TYR A 147 17.68 18.15 2.52
N LYS A 148 17.19 16.92 2.59
CA LYS A 148 17.77 15.83 3.41
C LYS A 148 19.22 15.54 3.03
N GLN A 149 19.53 15.50 1.74
CA GLN A 149 20.89 15.24 1.25
C GLN A 149 21.87 16.37 1.58
N ASN A 150 21.40 17.61 1.59
CA ASN A 150 22.22 18.79 1.88
C ASN A 150 22.40 19.09 3.39
N ASN A 151 21.64 18.41 4.26
CA ASN A 151 21.66 18.64 5.71
C ASN A 151 21.87 17.32 6.48
N LYS A 152 22.88 16.55 6.11
CA LYS A 152 23.19 15.24 6.72
C LYS A 152 23.63 15.34 8.19
N ASP A 153 24.05 16.51 8.62
CA ASP A 153 24.41 16.86 9.99
C ASP A 153 23.23 16.84 10.96
N LYS A 154 21.99 16.94 10.44
CA LYS A 154 20.77 16.94 11.25
C LYS A 154 20.27 15.53 11.49
N ALA A 155 20.57 14.95 12.67
CA ALA A 155 20.20 13.57 13.00
C ALA A 155 18.71 13.24 12.83
N TRP A 156 17.79 14.19 13.10
CA TRP A 156 16.35 13.97 12.95
C TRP A 156 15.91 13.69 11.50
N LEU A 157 16.67 14.17 10.51
CA LEU A 157 16.38 13.91 9.10
C LEU A 157 16.61 12.43 8.70
N SER A 158 17.38 11.69 9.49
CA SER A 158 17.59 10.25 9.22
C SER A 158 16.31 9.42 9.38
N TYR A 159 15.38 9.89 10.20
CA TYR A 159 14.08 9.22 10.46
C TYR A 159 12.99 9.60 9.44
N LEU A 160 13.15 10.68 8.71
CA LEU A 160 12.25 11.17 7.67
C LEU A 160 12.75 10.81 6.26
#